data_01320ab272a3a7246f392f6205192e46
#
_entry.id   01320ab272a3a7246f392f6205192e46
#
_cell.length_a   1.000
_cell.length_b   1.000
_cell.length_c   1.000
_cell.angle_alpha   90.00
_cell.angle_beta   90.00
_cell.angle_gamma   90.00
#
_symmetry.space_group_name_H-M   'P 1'
#
loop_
_entity.id
_entity.type
_entity.pdbx_description
1 polymer ?
#
loop_
_entity_poly.entity_id
_entity_poly.type
_entity_poly.pdbx_seq_one_letter_code
_entity_poly.pdbx_strand_id
1 'polypeptide(L)'
;MSTAEVRRPSTLQGATLPKWSPYAIIGGSIVLGVVIGLVGGLDSKIQWGLIAALLYVFGTFGIAARVEGRRQAKDRVATSLVWVAFIIAVIPLVSLIWVTVSRGVKVLDFYFLSHSMGVVADSEAGGGAYAAIIGSLEQVGLATLIGAPIGILTAVYLVEYGRGRLAKAVTFFVDVMTGIPSIVAGLFILSLMLIFDMEPFGFAGSLALAILMMPVVVRSTEEMLKLVPNELREASLALGVPKWRTILKVVLPTSIGGITTGVMLAIARIAGETAPVLLLVFGNPFINNNPFEGAQSSLPLFIYQQYANSAGANAAYDRAWAASLTLIAFVMILNLVARGIARWKAPKTGR
;
A
#
# COMPACT_ATOMS: atom_id res chain seq x y z
N MET A 1 -39.27 -12.76 52.01
CA MET A 1 -37.94 -12.51 52.57
C MET A 1 -36.95 -12.51 51.40
N SER A 2 -36.59 -11.32 50.94
CA SER A 2 -35.65 -11.10 49.83
C SER A 2 -34.25 -11.09 50.41
N THR A 3 -33.43 -12.08 50.04
CA THR A 3 -31.98 -12.12 50.39
C THR A 3 -31.27 -11.14 49.47
N ALA A 4 -30.94 -9.96 49.97
CA ALA A 4 -30.06 -9.01 49.33
C ALA A 4 -28.64 -9.64 49.24
N GLU A 5 -28.23 -10.00 48.03
CA GLU A 5 -26.85 -10.43 47.71
C GLU A 5 -25.92 -9.23 47.90
N VAL A 6 -25.24 -9.19 49.06
CA VAL A 6 -24.15 -8.23 49.28
C VAL A 6 -23.00 -8.56 48.35
N ARG A 7 -22.91 -7.84 47.22
CA ARG A 7 -21.73 -7.82 46.34
C ARG A 7 -20.52 -7.36 47.18
N ARG A 8 -19.72 -8.29 47.66
CA ARG A 8 -18.41 -7.96 48.24
C ARG A 8 -17.55 -7.31 47.13
N PRO A 9 -17.00 -6.10 47.32
CA PRO A 9 -16.05 -5.57 46.38
C PRO A 9 -14.86 -6.51 46.29
N SER A 10 -14.47 -6.93 45.08
CA SER A 10 -13.31 -7.78 44.87
C SER A 10 -12.05 -7.01 45.28
N THR A 11 -11.46 -7.36 46.41
CA THR A 11 -10.23 -6.78 46.96
C THR A 11 -8.96 -7.12 46.15
N LEU A 12 -9.15 -7.62 44.94
CA LEU A 12 -8.05 -7.99 43.99
C LEU A 12 -7.72 -6.92 42.95
N GLN A 13 -8.44 -5.76 42.93
CA GLN A 13 -8.06 -4.65 42.09
C GLN A 13 -6.99 -3.82 42.81
N GLY A 14 -5.71 -4.04 42.44
CA GLY A 14 -4.63 -3.14 42.83
C GLY A 14 -4.87 -1.70 42.36
N ALA A 15 -4.19 -0.72 42.94
CA ALA A 15 -4.24 0.65 42.52
C ALA A 15 -3.91 0.76 41.02
N THR A 16 -4.81 1.37 40.23
CA THR A 16 -4.61 1.59 38.79
C THR A 16 -4.53 3.09 38.52
N LEU A 17 -3.67 3.48 37.59
CA LEU A 17 -3.59 4.86 37.14
C LEU A 17 -4.90 5.30 36.46
N PRO A 18 -5.34 6.55 36.69
CA PRO A 18 -6.53 7.10 36.05
C PRO A 18 -6.40 7.03 34.51
N LYS A 19 -7.53 6.92 33.79
CA LYS A 19 -7.57 6.83 32.33
C LYS A 19 -6.94 8.03 31.60
N TRP A 20 -6.87 9.18 32.25
CA TRP A 20 -6.26 10.39 31.71
C TRP A 20 -4.74 10.47 31.91
N SER A 21 -4.15 9.62 32.76
CA SER A 21 -2.72 9.65 33.10
C SER A 21 -1.77 9.54 31.89
N PRO A 22 -2.03 8.75 30.84
CA PRO A 22 -1.17 8.73 29.67
C PRO A 22 -1.07 10.11 28.97
N TYR A 23 -2.19 10.81 28.88
CA TYR A 23 -2.22 12.15 28.25
C TYR A 23 -1.43 13.18 29.06
N ALA A 24 -1.52 13.14 30.38
CA ALA A 24 -0.72 14.01 31.24
C ALA A 24 0.78 13.72 31.16
N ILE A 25 1.16 12.45 31.08
CA ILE A 25 2.57 12.06 30.95
C ILE A 25 3.08 12.49 29.55
N ILE A 26 2.29 12.33 28.47
CA ILE A 26 2.64 12.81 27.13
C ILE A 26 2.85 14.35 27.16
N GLY A 27 1.87 15.08 27.67
CA GLY A 27 1.94 16.55 27.74
C GLY A 27 3.15 17.04 28.54
N GLY A 28 3.40 16.46 29.71
CA GLY A 28 4.56 16.76 30.54
C GLY A 28 5.89 16.42 29.84
N SER A 29 5.95 15.29 29.14
CA SER A 29 7.15 14.86 28.40
C SER A 29 7.45 15.81 27.22
N ILE A 30 6.42 16.28 26.50
CA ILE A 30 6.59 17.25 25.41
C ILE A 30 7.11 18.58 25.97
N VAL A 31 6.50 19.11 27.02
CA VAL A 31 6.92 20.38 27.64
C VAL A 31 8.38 20.28 28.13
N LEU A 32 8.71 19.20 28.85
CA LEU A 32 10.08 18.98 29.33
C LEU A 32 11.07 18.80 28.16
N GLY A 33 10.68 18.08 27.09
CA GLY A 33 11.50 17.91 25.92
C GLY A 33 11.81 19.22 25.20
N VAL A 34 10.81 20.10 25.08
CA VAL A 34 10.97 21.46 24.54
C VAL A 34 11.88 22.30 25.44
N VAL A 35 11.67 22.29 26.75
CA VAL A 35 12.49 23.05 27.70
C VAL A 35 13.95 22.58 27.65
N ILE A 36 14.18 21.27 27.68
CA ILE A 36 15.54 20.71 27.58
C ILE A 36 16.18 21.08 26.23
N GLY A 37 15.41 21.03 25.15
CA GLY A 37 15.88 21.43 23.83
C GLY A 37 16.31 22.89 23.73
N LEU A 38 15.49 23.79 24.30
CA LEU A 38 15.76 25.23 24.34
C LEU A 38 16.97 25.55 25.23
N VAL A 39 17.01 25.02 26.44
CA VAL A 39 18.12 25.26 27.40
C VAL A 39 19.41 24.59 26.94
N GLY A 40 19.33 23.43 26.32
CA GLY A 40 20.46 22.68 25.79
C GLY A 40 21.01 23.21 24.46
N GLY A 41 20.44 24.28 23.89
CA GLY A 41 20.88 24.85 22.62
C GLY A 41 20.75 23.89 21.42
N LEU A 42 19.77 23.01 21.44
CA LEU A 42 19.54 22.05 20.36
C LEU A 42 18.76 22.71 19.22
N ASP A 43 19.35 22.81 18.03
CA ASP A 43 18.72 23.47 16.87
C ASP A 43 17.66 22.65 16.18
N SER A 44 17.69 21.31 16.34
CA SER A 44 16.80 20.40 15.63
C SER A 44 15.55 20.07 16.44
N LYS A 45 14.37 20.39 15.89
CA LYS A 45 13.07 19.98 16.45
C LYS A 45 12.92 18.47 16.57
N ILE A 46 13.64 17.67 15.74
CA ILE A 46 13.67 16.21 15.80
C ILE A 46 14.31 15.75 17.11
N GLN A 47 15.40 16.39 17.54
CA GLN A 47 16.06 16.07 18.81
C GLN A 47 15.12 16.31 20.00
N TRP A 48 14.35 17.42 19.98
CA TRP A 48 13.35 17.69 21.03
C TRP A 48 12.27 16.60 21.09
N GLY A 49 11.80 16.14 19.90
CA GLY A 49 10.83 15.03 19.82
C GLY A 49 11.37 13.71 20.37
N LEU A 50 12.63 13.39 20.07
CA LEU A 50 13.29 12.20 20.60
C LEU A 50 13.44 12.25 22.13
N ILE A 51 13.85 13.40 22.67
CA ILE A 51 13.95 13.62 24.12
C ILE A 51 12.55 13.45 24.77
N ALA A 52 11.53 14.07 24.18
CA ALA A 52 10.16 13.93 24.67
C ALA A 52 9.68 12.46 24.65
N ALA A 53 10.00 11.72 23.60
CA ALA A 53 9.67 10.29 23.50
C ALA A 53 10.37 9.45 24.57
N LEU A 54 11.65 9.68 24.81
CA LEU A 54 12.39 9.04 25.90
C LEU A 54 11.80 9.38 27.27
N LEU A 55 11.53 10.66 27.53
CA LEU A 55 10.89 11.10 28.78
C LEU A 55 9.51 10.47 28.99
N TYR A 56 8.73 10.30 27.91
CA TYR A 56 7.44 9.63 27.96
C TYR A 56 7.57 8.16 28.37
N VAL A 57 8.49 7.42 27.76
CA VAL A 57 8.70 5.99 28.07
C VAL A 57 9.20 5.81 29.51
N PHE A 58 10.25 6.57 29.92
CA PHE A 58 10.80 6.47 31.26
C PHE A 58 9.85 7.02 32.33
N GLY A 59 9.13 8.10 32.04
CA GLY A 59 8.12 8.68 32.91
C GLY A 59 6.95 7.73 33.15
N THR A 60 6.48 7.09 32.07
CA THR A 60 5.43 6.04 32.17
C THR A 60 5.90 4.88 33.04
N PHE A 61 7.12 4.40 32.86
CA PHE A 61 7.67 3.33 33.70
C PHE A 61 7.76 3.74 35.17
N GLY A 62 8.34 4.91 35.45
CA GLY A 62 8.57 5.38 36.83
C GLY A 62 7.26 5.61 37.59
N ILE A 63 6.26 6.22 36.94
CA ILE A 63 4.94 6.49 37.56
C ILE A 63 4.16 5.18 37.74
N ALA A 64 4.09 4.36 36.71
CA ALA A 64 3.37 3.08 36.76
C ALA A 64 4.00 2.09 37.76
N ALA A 65 5.32 2.04 37.86
CA ALA A 65 6.01 1.16 38.78
C ALA A 65 5.73 1.49 40.24
N ARG A 66 5.51 2.79 40.54
CA ARG A 66 5.15 3.24 41.91
C ARG A 66 3.70 3.01 42.29
N VAL A 67 2.77 3.11 41.30
CA VAL A 67 1.32 3.05 41.56
C VAL A 67 0.77 1.63 41.35
N GLU A 68 1.12 1.00 40.24
CA GLU A 68 0.55 -0.28 39.78
C GLU A 68 1.48 -1.48 39.96
N GLY A 69 2.76 -1.20 40.25
CA GLY A 69 3.78 -2.23 40.40
C GLY A 69 4.55 -2.56 39.13
N ARG A 70 5.72 -3.24 39.29
CA ARG A 70 6.69 -3.46 38.19
C ARG A 70 6.12 -4.27 37.02
N ARG A 71 5.19 -5.19 37.23
CA ARG A 71 4.63 -6.01 36.15
C ARG A 71 3.77 -5.18 35.20
N GLN A 72 2.86 -4.38 35.75
CA GLN A 72 1.99 -3.51 34.98
C GLN A 72 2.79 -2.34 34.35
N ALA A 73 3.83 -1.86 35.04
CA ALA A 73 4.74 -0.85 34.46
C ALA A 73 5.42 -1.35 33.17
N LYS A 74 5.88 -2.61 33.13
CA LYS A 74 6.48 -3.21 31.91
C LYS A 74 5.47 -3.30 30.77
N ASP A 75 4.22 -3.67 31.06
CA ASP A 75 3.15 -3.73 30.06
C ASP A 75 2.83 -2.35 29.48
N ARG A 76 2.74 -1.33 30.34
CA ARG A 76 2.56 0.06 29.91
C ARG A 76 3.73 0.59 29.08
N VAL A 77 4.97 0.22 29.43
CA VAL A 77 6.16 0.58 28.65
C VAL A 77 6.10 -0.08 27.27
N ALA A 78 5.75 -1.37 27.19
CA ALA A 78 5.59 -2.05 25.91
C ALA A 78 4.55 -1.34 25.03
N THR A 79 3.39 -1.00 25.60
CA THR A 79 2.35 -0.22 24.92
C THR A 79 2.86 1.17 24.49
N SER A 80 3.60 1.87 25.36
CA SER A 80 4.17 3.19 25.06
C SER A 80 5.19 3.11 23.92
N LEU A 81 6.03 2.08 23.89
CA LEU A 81 7.00 1.86 22.80
C LEU A 81 6.31 1.63 21.47
N VAL A 82 5.23 0.85 21.44
CA VAL A 82 4.43 0.63 20.23
C VAL A 82 3.82 1.95 19.74
N TRP A 83 3.25 2.77 20.65
CA TRP A 83 2.72 4.08 20.28
C TRP A 83 3.79 5.03 19.76
N VAL A 84 4.97 5.09 20.42
CA VAL A 84 6.09 5.92 19.97
C VAL A 84 6.58 5.48 18.60
N ALA A 85 6.76 4.19 18.38
CA ALA A 85 7.16 3.65 17.07
C ALA A 85 6.12 3.98 15.98
N PHE A 86 4.82 3.85 16.29
CA PHE A 86 3.74 4.21 15.38
C PHE A 86 3.78 5.71 15.02
N ILE A 87 3.91 6.60 16.01
CA ILE A 87 3.97 8.04 15.78
C ILE A 87 5.19 8.40 14.93
N ILE A 88 6.37 7.83 15.23
CA ILE A 88 7.59 8.05 14.45
C ILE A 88 7.40 7.63 12.99
N ALA A 89 6.69 6.54 12.74
CA ALA A 89 6.39 6.09 11.37
C ALA A 89 5.35 6.97 10.66
N VAL A 90 4.37 7.50 11.39
CA VAL A 90 3.27 8.31 10.81
C VAL A 90 3.70 9.75 10.51
N ILE A 91 4.60 10.35 11.31
CA ILE A 91 5.03 11.74 11.10
C ILE A 91 5.60 11.97 9.69
N PRO A 92 6.59 11.19 9.18
CA PRO A 92 7.09 11.35 7.82
C PRO A 92 6.01 11.17 6.75
N LEU A 93 5.09 10.21 6.95
CA LEU A 93 3.99 9.96 6.03
C LEU A 93 3.05 11.17 5.92
N VAL A 94 2.62 11.71 7.06
CA VAL A 94 1.75 12.91 7.10
C VAL A 94 2.48 14.11 6.51
N SER A 95 3.77 14.28 6.83
CA SER A 95 4.60 15.37 6.28
C SER A 95 4.71 15.26 4.76
N LEU A 96 4.96 14.07 4.23
CA LEU A 96 5.04 13.83 2.78
C LEU A 96 3.70 14.15 2.10
N ILE A 97 2.59 13.66 2.63
CA ILE A 97 1.26 13.95 2.09
C ILE A 97 0.99 15.46 2.12
N TRP A 98 1.30 16.13 3.22
CA TRP A 98 1.13 17.57 3.35
C TRP A 98 1.94 18.35 2.31
N VAL A 99 3.20 18.02 2.12
CA VAL A 99 4.06 18.67 1.12
C VAL A 99 3.56 18.38 -0.29
N THR A 100 3.18 17.15 -0.59
CA THR A 100 2.63 16.77 -1.90
C THR A 100 1.34 17.55 -2.21
N VAL A 101 0.42 17.64 -1.25
CA VAL A 101 -0.82 18.40 -1.45
C VAL A 101 -0.53 19.90 -1.57
N SER A 102 0.24 20.48 -0.64
CA SER A 102 0.47 21.94 -0.58
C SER A 102 1.24 22.48 -1.78
N ARG A 103 2.14 21.68 -2.37
CA ARG A 103 2.87 22.02 -3.59
C ARG A 103 2.13 21.61 -4.85
N GLY A 104 1.59 20.39 -4.88
CA GLY A 104 0.93 19.85 -6.05
C GLY A 104 -0.31 20.62 -6.48
N VAL A 105 -1.14 21.10 -5.54
CA VAL A 105 -2.35 21.88 -5.85
C VAL A 105 -2.05 23.20 -6.58
N LYS A 106 -0.84 23.77 -6.46
CA LYS A 106 -0.48 25.04 -7.10
C LYS A 106 -0.40 24.94 -8.62
N VAL A 107 -0.06 23.78 -9.14
CA VAL A 107 0.13 23.53 -10.59
C VAL A 107 -0.92 22.56 -11.14
N LEU A 108 -1.62 21.83 -10.25
CA LEU A 108 -2.65 20.91 -10.64
C LEU A 108 -3.91 21.67 -11.12
N ASP A 109 -4.00 21.88 -12.41
CA ASP A 109 -5.15 22.48 -13.08
C ASP A 109 -5.64 21.57 -14.22
N PHE A 110 -6.70 21.99 -14.90
CA PHE A 110 -7.25 21.25 -16.03
C PHE A 110 -6.25 21.20 -17.21
N TYR A 111 -5.44 22.25 -17.38
CA TYR A 111 -4.42 22.29 -18.42
C TYR A 111 -3.37 21.20 -18.19
N PHE A 112 -2.84 21.10 -16.97
CA PHE A 112 -1.86 20.08 -16.58
C PHE A 112 -2.38 18.64 -16.78
N LEU A 113 -3.65 18.40 -16.51
CA LEU A 113 -4.27 17.09 -16.66
C LEU A 113 -4.64 16.74 -18.11
N SER A 114 -4.78 17.73 -19.00
CA SER A 114 -5.25 17.53 -20.39
C SER A 114 -4.18 17.72 -21.45
N HIS A 115 -3.00 18.20 -21.07
CA HIS A 115 -1.88 18.43 -22.00
C HIS A 115 -0.70 17.52 -21.63
N SER A 116 0.13 17.20 -22.63
CA SER A 116 1.42 16.50 -22.45
C SER A 116 2.58 17.50 -22.38
N MET A 117 3.78 17.01 -22.07
CA MET A 117 4.98 17.85 -22.12
C MET A 117 5.29 18.34 -23.54
N GLY A 118 5.10 17.47 -24.56
CA GLY A 118 5.37 17.82 -25.95
C GLY A 118 6.78 18.35 -26.14
N VAL A 119 6.88 19.61 -26.63
CA VAL A 119 8.16 20.30 -26.86
C VAL A 119 8.55 21.25 -25.71
N VAL A 120 7.81 21.26 -24.61
CA VAL A 120 8.10 22.12 -23.44
C VAL A 120 9.37 21.63 -22.74
N ALA A 121 10.35 22.50 -22.59
CA ALA A 121 11.58 22.17 -21.88
C ALA A 121 11.33 22.06 -20.37
N ASP A 122 12.16 21.27 -19.66
CA ASP A 122 12.02 21.06 -18.21
C ASP A 122 12.15 22.37 -17.39
N SER A 123 12.90 23.35 -17.90
CA SER A 123 13.07 24.67 -17.28
C SER A 123 11.91 25.64 -17.51
N GLU A 124 11.06 25.37 -18.50
CA GLU A 124 9.97 26.26 -18.90
C GLU A 124 8.68 25.97 -18.12
N ALA A 125 7.87 27.00 -17.94
CA ALA A 125 6.52 26.85 -17.40
C ALA A 125 5.58 26.26 -18.47
N GLY A 126 4.59 25.49 -18.03
CA GLY A 126 3.66 24.80 -18.91
C GLY A 126 3.93 23.31 -19.01
N GLY A 127 3.41 22.66 -20.04
CA GLY A 127 3.37 21.20 -20.15
C GLY A 127 2.38 20.56 -19.18
N GLY A 128 2.22 19.25 -19.27
CA GLY A 128 1.31 18.52 -18.42
C GLY A 128 1.57 17.01 -18.39
N ALA A 129 0.75 16.31 -17.62
CA ALA A 129 0.94 14.89 -17.33
C ALA A 129 0.00 13.96 -18.12
N TYR A 130 -0.74 14.46 -19.11
CA TYR A 130 -1.75 13.66 -19.82
C TYR A 130 -1.18 12.37 -20.43
N ALA A 131 -0.04 12.46 -21.13
CA ALA A 131 0.63 11.28 -21.70
C ALA A 131 1.00 10.25 -20.60
N ALA A 132 1.46 10.72 -19.45
CA ALA A 132 1.80 9.88 -18.30
C ALA A 132 0.57 9.26 -17.61
N ILE A 133 -0.55 9.98 -17.57
CA ILE A 133 -1.83 9.47 -17.04
C ILE A 133 -2.36 8.33 -17.92
N ILE A 134 -2.41 8.55 -19.24
CA ILE A 134 -2.89 7.54 -20.18
C ILE A 134 -1.98 6.31 -20.17
N GLY A 135 -0.67 6.50 -20.25
CA GLY A 135 0.26 5.37 -20.21
C GLY A 135 0.20 4.59 -18.89
N SER A 136 0.03 5.27 -17.74
CA SER A 136 -0.20 4.55 -16.46
C SER A 136 -1.49 3.75 -16.47
N LEU A 137 -2.58 4.31 -17.01
CA LEU A 137 -3.87 3.62 -17.10
C LEU A 137 -3.76 2.36 -17.96
N GLU A 138 -3.13 2.47 -19.13
CA GLU A 138 -2.92 1.36 -20.06
C GLU A 138 -2.00 0.29 -19.46
N GLN A 139 -0.85 0.67 -18.93
CA GLN A 139 0.13 -0.26 -18.37
C GLN A 139 -0.42 -0.98 -17.14
N VAL A 140 -1.02 -0.27 -16.19
CA VAL A 140 -1.63 -0.87 -14.99
C VAL A 140 -2.86 -1.70 -15.37
N GLY A 141 -3.66 -1.23 -16.32
CA GLY A 141 -4.83 -1.94 -16.83
C GLY A 141 -4.46 -3.28 -17.46
N LEU A 142 -3.48 -3.29 -18.38
CA LEU A 142 -2.98 -4.51 -19.03
C LEU A 142 -2.29 -5.46 -18.03
N ALA A 143 -1.49 -4.91 -17.12
CA ALA A 143 -0.87 -5.71 -16.06
C ALA A 143 -1.93 -6.39 -15.18
N THR A 144 -3.00 -5.67 -14.84
CA THR A 144 -4.11 -6.22 -14.06
C THR A 144 -4.90 -7.27 -14.83
N LEU A 145 -5.15 -7.04 -16.11
CA LEU A 145 -5.88 -7.96 -16.97
C LEU A 145 -5.15 -9.31 -17.13
N ILE A 146 -3.83 -9.30 -17.05
CA ILE A 146 -2.99 -10.50 -17.12
C ILE A 146 -2.76 -11.08 -15.72
N GLY A 147 -2.24 -10.27 -14.81
CA GLY A 147 -1.74 -10.70 -13.51
C GLY A 147 -2.83 -11.14 -12.54
N ALA A 148 -3.99 -10.44 -12.51
CA ALA A 148 -5.04 -10.78 -11.58
C ALA A 148 -5.72 -12.12 -11.90
N PRO A 149 -6.15 -12.44 -13.14
CA PRO A 149 -6.72 -13.75 -13.45
C PRO A 149 -5.73 -14.89 -13.18
N ILE A 150 -4.48 -14.76 -13.61
CA ILE A 150 -3.45 -15.79 -13.38
C ILE A 150 -3.22 -16.00 -11.89
N GLY A 151 -3.10 -14.91 -11.11
CA GLY A 151 -2.91 -14.97 -9.66
C GLY A 151 -4.10 -15.64 -8.95
N ILE A 152 -5.34 -15.27 -9.29
CA ILE A 152 -6.55 -15.87 -8.71
C ILE A 152 -6.63 -17.35 -9.04
N LEU A 153 -6.42 -17.73 -10.31
CA LEU A 153 -6.45 -19.15 -10.73
C LEU A 153 -5.37 -19.98 -10.04
N THR A 154 -4.17 -19.41 -9.89
CA THR A 154 -3.08 -20.05 -9.14
C THR A 154 -3.45 -20.28 -7.69
N ALA A 155 -4.05 -19.28 -7.01
CA ALA A 155 -4.49 -19.42 -5.62
C ALA A 155 -5.63 -20.46 -5.49
N VAL A 156 -6.58 -20.45 -6.41
CA VAL A 156 -7.64 -21.50 -6.47
C VAL A 156 -7.03 -22.88 -6.63
N TYR A 157 -6.04 -23.02 -7.53
CA TYR A 157 -5.31 -24.28 -7.67
C TYR A 157 -4.66 -24.69 -6.34
N LEU A 158 -3.90 -23.80 -5.70
CA LEU A 158 -3.17 -24.12 -4.47
C LEU A 158 -4.09 -24.52 -3.31
N VAL A 159 -5.22 -23.82 -3.13
CA VAL A 159 -6.14 -24.06 -1.99
C VAL A 159 -7.06 -25.24 -2.25
N GLU A 160 -7.61 -25.34 -3.46
CA GLU A 160 -8.68 -26.30 -3.73
C GLU A 160 -8.20 -27.61 -4.35
N TYR A 161 -7.14 -27.56 -5.15
CA TYR A 161 -6.62 -28.73 -5.89
C TYR A 161 -5.20 -29.10 -5.48
N GLY A 162 -4.41 -28.15 -4.90
CA GLY A 162 -2.99 -28.29 -4.71
C GLY A 162 -2.61 -29.47 -3.81
N ARG A 163 -2.05 -30.52 -4.42
CA ARG A 163 -1.49 -31.68 -3.71
C ARG A 163 -0.16 -32.10 -4.34
N GLY A 164 0.71 -32.66 -3.52
CA GLY A 164 1.96 -33.26 -4.00
C GLY A 164 3.05 -32.26 -4.42
N ARG A 165 3.91 -32.69 -5.36
CA ARG A 165 5.13 -31.95 -5.75
C ARG A 165 4.86 -30.65 -6.50
N LEU A 166 3.87 -30.64 -7.39
CA LEU A 166 3.54 -29.47 -8.19
C LEU A 166 3.07 -28.29 -7.31
N ALA A 167 2.17 -28.54 -6.36
CA ALA A 167 1.73 -27.49 -5.45
C ALA A 167 2.89 -26.90 -4.63
N LYS A 168 3.82 -27.74 -4.16
CA LYS A 168 5.02 -27.28 -3.45
C LYS A 168 5.91 -26.44 -4.35
N ALA A 169 6.10 -26.82 -5.62
CA ALA A 169 6.89 -26.07 -6.57
C ALA A 169 6.24 -24.68 -6.85
N VAL A 170 4.92 -24.65 -7.12
CA VAL A 170 4.20 -23.39 -7.36
C VAL A 170 4.27 -22.45 -6.13
N THR A 171 4.06 -23.01 -4.93
CA THR A 171 4.20 -22.21 -3.68
C THR A 171 5.60 -21.65 -3.55
N PHE A 172 6.64 -22.46 -3.80
CA PHE A 172 8.03 -22.01 -3.77
C PHE A 172 8.29 -20.88 -4.77
N PHE A 173 7.83 -21.01 -6.01
CA PHE A 173 7.99 -19.93 -7.01
C PHE A 173 7.28 -18.64 -6.59
N VAL A 174 6.06 -18.72 -6.07
CA VAL A 174 5.33 -17.54 -5.56
C VAL A 174 6.09 -16.87 -4.42
N ASP A 175 6.67 -17.66 -3.49
CA ASP A 175 7.49 -17.14 -2.39
C ASP A 175 8.75 -16.43 -2.89
N VAL A 176 9.45 -17.05 -3.83
CA VAL A 176 10.64 -16.45 -4.46
C VAL A 176 10.26 -15.15 -5.16
N MET A 177 9.19 -15.14 -5.96
CA MET A 177 8.72 -13.93 -6.65
C MET A 177 8.37 -12.79 -5.70
N THR A 178 7.86 -13.09 -4.50
CA THR A 178 7.55 -12.06 -3.48
C THR A 178 8.83 -11.36 -2.99
N GLY A 179 9.96 -12.04 -2.99
CA GLY A 179 11.26 -11.51 -2.55
C GLY A 179 12.09 -10.84 -3.66
N ILE A 180 11.68 -10.92 -4.92
CA ILE A 180 12.45 -10.36 -6.05
C ILE A 180 12.37 -8.82 -6.02
N PRO A 181 13.52 -8.09 -6.08
CA PRO A 181 13.52 -6.65 -6.30
C PRO A 181 12.80 -6.27 -7.61
N SER A 182 12.00 -5.21 -7.60
CA SER A 182 11.18 -4.83 -8.76
C SER A 182 11.99 -4.56 -10.03
N ILE A 183 13.21 -4.06 -9.88
CA ILE A 183 14.14 -3.83 -11.01
C ILE A 183 14.50 -5.12 -11.73
N VAL A 184 14.57 -6.25 -11.00
CA VAL A 184 14.92 -7.57 -11.61
C VAL A 184 13.82 -8.05 -12.54
N ALA A 185 12.55 -7.81 -12.21
CA ALA A 185 11.43 -8.09 -13.12
C ALA A 185 11.55 -7.26 -14.40
N GLY A 186 11.94 -5.98 -14.29
CA GLY A 186 12.24 -5.15 -15.46
C GLY A 186 13.41 -5.68 -16.30
N LEU A 187 14.52 -6.03 -15.67
CA LEU A 187 15.69 -6.59 -16.35
C LEU A 187 15.39 -7.92 -17.04
N PHE A 188 14.54 -8.76 -16.43
CA PHE A 188 14.12 -10.02 -17.05
C PHE A 188 13.36 -9.76 -18.37
N ILE A 189 12.38 -8.87 -18.36
CA ILE A 189 11.64 -8.52 -19.58
C ILE A 189 12.57 -7.82 -20.59
N LEU A 190 13.45 -6.92 -20.13
CA LEU A 190 14.43 -6.27 -21.01
C LEU A 190 15.34 -7.31 -21.69
N SER A 191 15.80 -8.31 -20.95
CA SER A 191 16.63 -9.39 -21.52
C SER A 191 15.87 -10.17 -22.61
N LEU A 192 14.59 -10.44 -22.42
CA LEU A 192 13.77 -11.08 -23.45
C LEU A 192 13.61 -10.18 -24.67
N MET A 193 13.37 -8.88 -24.47
CA MET A 193 13.29 -7.93 -25.58
C MET A 193 14.58 -7.89 -26.41
N LEU A 194 15.74 -7.87 -25.75
CA LEU A 194 17.05 -7.87 -26.43
C LEU A 194 17.29 -9.17 -27.21
N ILE A 195 16.85 -10.32 -26.69
CA ILE A 195 16.96 -11.62 -27.39
C ILE A 195 16.11 -11.64 -28.67
N PHE A 196 14.93 -10.99 -28.63
CA PHE A 196 14.01 -10.94 -29.76
C PHE A 196 14.16 -9.69 -30.64
N ASP A 197 15.20 -8.88 -30.40
CA ASP A 197 15.49 -7.62 -31.14
C ASP A 197 14.27 -6.66 -31.15
N MET A 198 13.62 -6.51 -29.98
CA MET A 198 12.44 -5.69 -29.82
C MET A 198 12.81 -4.32 -29.25
N GLU A 199 12.20 -3.27 -29.78
CA GLU A 199 12.31 -1.91 -29.24
C GLU A 199 11.45 -1.73 -27.96
N PRO A 200 11.76 -0.71 -27.14
CA PRO A 200 10.97 -0.38 -25.95
C PRO A 200 9.52 -0.03 -26.30
N PHE A 201 8.56 -0.59 -25.54
CA PHE A 201 7.13 -0.34 -25.73
C PHE A 201 6.32 -0.52 -24.44
N GLY A 202 5.16 0.09 -24.36
CA GLY A 202 4.36 0.15 -23.14
C GLY A 202 3.95 -1.21 -22.58
N PHE A 203 3.61 -2.17 -23.43
CA PHE A 203 3.20 -3.52 -23.04
C PHE A 203 4.33 -4.30 -22.35
N ALA A 204 5.60 -4.06 -22.68
CA ALA A 204 6.72 -4.64 -21.96
C ALA A 204 6.74 -4.19 -20.48
N GLY A 205 6.47 -2.90 -20.24
CA GLY A 205 6.24 -2.38 -18.88
C GLY A 205 5.08 -3.10 -18.19
N SER A 206 3.96 -3.29 -18.90
CA SER A 206 2.80 -4.03 -18.37
C SER A 206 3.12 -5.46 -17.97
N LEU A 207 3.95 -6.18 -18.75
CA LEU A 207 4.38 -7.55 -18.40
C LEU A 207 5.22 -7.57 -17.14
N ALA A 208 6.17 -6.65 -16.99
CA ALA A 208 6.98 -6.56 -15.77
C ALA A 208 6.11 -6.23 -14.55
N LEU A 209 5.16 -5.31 -14.68
CA LEU A 209 4.19 -4.99 -13.63
C LEU A 209 3.28 -6.20 -13.30
N ALA A 210 2.86 -6.99 -14.30
CA ALA A 210 2.08 -8.21 -14.09
C ALA A 210 2.86 -9.26 -13.28
N ILE A 211 4.15 -9.45 -13.58
CA ILE A 211 5.04 -10.35 -12.81
C ILE A 211 5.07 -9.93 -11.32
N LEU A 212 5.20 -8.63 -11.05
CA LEU A 212 5.23 -8.10 -9.68
C LEU A 212 3.87 -8.19 -8.97
N MET A 213 2.78 -8.10 -9.72
CA MET A 213 1.42 -8.17 -9.21
C MET A 213 1.03 -9.59 -8.81
N MET A 214 1.40 -10.60 -9.60
CA MET A 214 0.96 -11.98 -9.43
C MET A 214 1.14 -12.53 -8.01
N PRO A 215 2.32 -12.48 -7.36
CA PRO A 215 2.51 -13.07 -6.05
C PRO A 215 1.63 -12.41 -4.97
N VAL A 216 1.38 -11.10 -5.08
CA VAL A 216 0.50 -10.39 -4.15
C VAL A 216 -0.95 -10.87 -4.30
N VAL A 217 -1.42 -11.01 -5.54
CA VAL A 217 -2.77 -11.53 -5.83
C VAL A 217 -2.90 -12.98 -5.39
N VAL A 218 -1.90 -13.83 -5.65
CA VAL A 218 -1.91 -15.24 -5.22
C VAL A 218 -2.06 -15.32 -3.70
N ARG A 219 -1.20 -14.64 -2.94
CA ARG A 219 -1.19 -14.73 -1.47
C ARG A 219 -2.47 -14.17 -0.85
N SER A 220 -2.91 -13.00 -1.28
CA SER A 220 -4.15 -12.42 -0.77
C SER A 220 -5.38 -13.28 -1.09
N THR A 221 -5.44 -13.83 -2.30
CA THR A 221 -6.54 -14.73 -2.69
C THR A 221 -6.49 -16.05 -1.92
N GLU A 222 -5.30 -16.64 -1.74
CA GLU A 222 -5.11 -17.87 -0.95
C GLU A 222 -5.61 -17.69 0.48
N GLU A 223 -5.26 -16.58 1.15
CA GLU A 223 -5.73 -16.26 2.48
C GLU A 223 -7.26 -16.15 2.54
N MET A 224 -7.86 -15.46 1.58
CA MET A 224 -9.31 -15.29 1.53
C MET A 224 -10.06 -16.60 1.27
N LEU A 225 -9.54 -17.47 0.41
CA LEU A 225 -10.12 -18.78 0.14
C LEU A 225 -10.03 -19.70 1.36
N LYS A 226 -8.96 -19.63 2.16
CA LYS A 226 -8.80 -20.39 3.41
C LYS A 226 -9.79 -19.98 4.50
N LEU A 227 -10.28 -18.74 4.48
CA LEU A 227 -11.30 -18.27 5.44
C LEU A 227 -12.71 -18.82 5.16
N VAL A 228 -12.97 -19.37 3.98
CA VAL A 228 -14.26 -19.99 3.68
C VAL A 228 -14.43 -21.28 4.48
N PRO A 229 -15.49 -21.45 5.30
CA PRO A 229 -15.71 -22.63 6.11
C PRO A 229 -15.79 -23.93 5.27
N ASN A 230 -15.21 -25.02 5.79
CA ASN A 230 -15.25 -26.31 5.09
C ASN A 230 -16.66 -26.89 5.02
N GLU A 231 -17.53 -26.56 5.98
CA GLU A 231 -18.93 -26.97 6.02
C GLU A 231 -19.70 -26.54 4.78
N LEU A 232 -19.40 -25.37 4.22
CA LEU A 232 -20.02 -24.90 2.97
C LEU A 232 -19.59 -25.76 1.77
N ARG A 233 -18.33 -26.19 1.74
CA ARG A 233 -17.80 -27.06 0.70
C ARG A 233 -18.43 -28.45 0.79
N GLU A 234 -18.46 -29.02 1.99
CA GLU A 234 -19.00 -30.34 2.27
C GLU A 234 -20.51 -30.41 2.00
N ALA A 235 -21.27 -29.40 2.43
CA ALA A 235 -22.71 -29.32 2.14
C ALA A 235 -22.98 -29.27 0.63
N SER A 236 -22.23 -28.52 -0.14
CA SER A 236 -22.37 -28.45 -1.59
C SER A 236 -22.03 -29.80 -2.26
N LEU A 237 -20.97 -30.47 -1.81
CA LEU A 237 -20.57 -31.79 -2.31
C LEU A 237 -21.58 -32.87 -1.92
N ALA A 238 -22.17 -32.83 -0.72
CA ALA A 238 -23.19 -33.76 -0.25
C ALA A 238 -24.47 -33.67 -1.10
N LEU A 239 -24.77 -32.51 -1.69
CA LEU A 239 -25.86 -32.31 -2.66
C LEU A 239 -25.50 -32.78 -4.08
N GLY A 240 -24.35 -33.45 -4.27
CA GLY A 240 -23.93 -33.98 -5.57
C GLY A 240 -23.37 -32.91 -6.53
N VAL A 241 -23.10 -31.67 -6.05
CA VAL A 241 -22.50 -30.62 -6.89
C VAL A 241 -21.05 -30.93 -7.14
N PRO A 242 -20.57 -30.97 -8.42
CA PRO A 242 -19.14 -31.22 -8.69
C PRO A 242 -18.24 -30.13 -8.16
N LYS A 243 -17.02 -30.49 -7.76
CA LYS A 243 -16.06 -29.61 -7.07
C LYS A 243 -15.84 -28.27 -7.78
N TRP A 244 -15.63 -28.27 -9.09
CA TRP A 244 -15.41 -27.03 -9.85
C TRP A 244 -16.61 -26.07 -9.75
N ARG A 245 -17.84 -26.60 -9.73
CA ARG A 245 -19.05 -25.79 -9.59
C ARG A 245 -19.24 -25.27 -8.16
N THR A 246 -18.85 -26.07 -7.14
CA THR A 246 -18.77 -25.61 -5.75
C THR A 246 -17.81 -24.43 -5.62
N ILE A 247 -16.63 -24.50 -6.26
CA ILE A 247 -15.65 -23.41 -6.24
C ILE A 247 -16.24 -22.14 -6.87
N LEU A 248 -16.81 -22.25 -8.08
CA LEU A 248 -17.33 -21.08 -8.80
C LEU A 248 -18.59 -20.47 -8.18
N LYS A 249 -19.49 -21.29 -7.59
CA LYS A 249 -20.80 -20.83 -7.11
C LYS A 249 -20.87 -20.63 -5.59
N VAL A 250 -19.96 -21.22 -4.82
CA VAL A 250 -19.97 -21.13 -3.36
C VAL A 250 -18.69 -20.46 -2.86
N VAL A 251 -17.51 -21.02 -3.16
CA VAL A 251 -16.24 -20.56 -2.56
C VAL A 251 -15.86 -19.17 -3.05
N LEU A 252 -15.78 -18.96 -4.36
CA LEU A 252 -15.38 -17.67 -4.94
C LEU A 252 -16.37 -16.54 -4.60
N PRO A 253 -17.69 -16.70 -4.71
CA PRO A 253 -18.62 -15.64 -4.32
C PRO A 253 -18.56 -15.30 -2.83
N THR A 254 -18.31 -16.28 -1.95
CA THR A 254 -18.18 -16.05 -0.50
C THR A 254 -16.93 -15.22 -0.18
N SER A 255 -15.83 -15.41 -0.92
CA SER A 255 -14.54 -14.73 -0.70
C SER A 255 -14.33 -13.50 -1.60
N ILE A 256 -15.28 -13.16 -2.50
CA ILE A 256 -15.10 -12.13 -3.53
C ILE A 256 -14.71 -10.76 -2.97
N GLY A 257 -15.26 -10.37 -1.82
CA GLY A 257 -14.94 -9.10 -1.17
C GLY A 257 -13.48 -9.00 -0.74
N GLY A 258 -12.95 -10.08 -0.16
CA GLY A 258 -11.55 -10.17 0.23
C GLY A 258 -10.61 -10.27 -0.98
N ILE A 259 -10.95 -11.09 -1.97
CA ILE A 259 -10.18 -11.22 -3.22
C ILE A 259 -10.09 -9.85 -3.92
N THR A 260 -11.21 -9.15 -4.06
CA THR A 260 -11.20 -7.81 -4.66
C THR A 260 -10.29 -6.86 -3.89
N THR A 261 -10.32 -6.90 -2.55
CA THR A 261 -9.42 -6.06 -1.72
C THR A 261 -7.95 -6.39 -1.97
N GLY A 262 -7.60 -7.68 -2.08
CA GLY A 262 -6.24 -8.12 -2.40
C GLY A 262 -5.77 -7.68 -3.79
N VAL A 263 -6.64 -7.81 -4.80
CA VAL A 263 -6.34 -7.32 -6.16
C VAL A 263 -6.14 -5.82 -6.18
N MET A 264 -6.95 -5.05 -5.43
CA MET A 264 -6.82 -3.59 -5.33
C MET A 264 -5.50 -3.18 -4.67
N LEU A 265 -5.08 -3.89 -3.62
CA LEU A 265 -3.79 -3.66 -2.99
C LEU A 265 -2.64 -3.91 -3.98
N ALA A 266 -2.74 -4.96 -4.79
CA ALA A 266 -1.77 -5.26 -5.84
C ALA A 266 -1.76 -4.17 -6.93
N ILE A 267 -2.92 -3.68 -7.39
CA ILE A 267 -3.03 -2.56 -8.34
C ILE A 267 -2.39 -1.30 -7.77
N ALA A 268 -2.73 -0.94 -6.54
CA ALA A 268 -2.16 0.24 -5.89
C ALA A 268 -0.63 0.18 -5.80
N ARG A 269 -0.09 -1.01 -5.53
CA ARG A 269 1.34 -1.25 -5.49
C ARG A 269 2.00 -1.05 -6.85
N ILE A 270 1.52 -1.73 -7.90
CA ILE A 270 2.15 -1.66 -9.22
C ILE A 270 1.97 -0.29 -9.89
N ALA A 271 0.90 0.45 -9.56
CA ALA A 271 0.67 1.79 -10.09
C ALA A 271 1.75 2.81 -9.65
N GLY A 272 2.46 2.55 -8.56
CA GLY A 272 3.56 3.37 -8.06
C GLY A 272 4.95 2.87 -8.44
N GLU A 273 5.09 1.75 -9.16
CA GLU A 273 6.39 1.17 -9.50
C GLU A 273 7.08 1.98 -10.60
N THR A 274 8.32 2.39 -10.33
CA THR A 274 9.11 3.22 -11.26
C THR A 274 10.21 2.39 -11.94
N ALA A 275 10.93 1.56 -11.20
CA ALA A 275 12.15 0.92 -11.67
C ALA A 275 11.96 0.01 -12.92
N PRO A 276 10.99 -0.90 -12.97
CA PRO A 276 10.80 -1.73 -14.16
C PRO A 276 10.32 -0.92 -15.36
N VAL A 277 9.48 0.09 -15.13
CA VAL A 277 8.94 0.94 -16.19
C VAL A 277 10.04 1.83 -16.79
N LEU A 278 10.94 2.36 -15.97
CA LEU A 278 12.08 3.15 -16.42
C LEU A 278 12.94 2.40 -17.46
N LEU A 279 13.13 1.09 -17.26
CA LEU A 279 13.96 0.27 -18.13
C LEU A 279 13.28 -0.13 -19.45
N LEU A 280 11.96 -0.19 -19.47
CA LEU A 280 11.19 -0.84 -20.55
C LEU A 280 10.42 0.14 -21.43
N VAL A 281 10.08 1.31 -20.89
CA VAL A 281 9.13 2.25 -21.54
C VAL A 281 9.82 3.55 -21.97
N PHE A 282 10.95 3.90 -21.37
CA PHE A 282 11.85 5.04 -21.61
C PHE A 282 11.26 6.44 -21.44
N GLY A 283 9.95 6.59 -21.31
CA GLY A 283 9.28 7.88 -21.23
C GLY A 283 9.13 8.59 -22.59
N ASN A 284 7.90 8.98 -22.89
CA ASN A 284 7.60 9.76 -24.10
C ASN A 284 6.87 11.05 -23.69
N PRO A 285 7.37 12.24 -24.03
CA PRO A 285 6.69 13.49 -23.72
C PRO A 285 5.43 13.71 -24.58
N PHE A 286 5.28 12.96 -25.66
CA PHE A 286 4.12 12.97 -26.54
C PHE A 286 3.13 11.87 -26.18
N ILE A 287 1.88 12.05 -26.63
CA ILE A 287 0.83 11.05 -26.39
C ILE A 287 1.08 9.84 -27.29
N ASN A 288 1.19 8.66 -26.69
CA ASN A 288 1.21 7.38 -27.37
C ASN A 288 0.09 6.50 -26.77
N ASN A 289 -0.98 6.31 -27.51
CA ASN A 289 -2.13 5.50 -27.14
C ASN A 289 -2.00 4.03 -27.60
N ASN A 290 -0.87 3.66 -28.23
CA ASN A 290 -0.63 2.30 -28.64
C ASN A 290 0.41 1.65 -27.70
N PRO A 291 -0.01 0.84 -26.72
CA PRO A 291 0.93 0.21 -25.79
C PRO A 291 1.83 -0.84 -26.46
N PHE A 292 1.56 -1.23 -27.69
CA PHE A 292 2.31 -2.26 -28.42
C PHE A 292 3.40 -1.71 -29.33
N GLU A 293 3.51 -0.39 -29.49
CA GLU A 293 4.49 0.26 -30.35
C GLU A 293 5.07 1.51 -29.70
N GLY A 294 6.39 1.62 -29.74
CA GLY A 294 7.13 2.80 -29.32
C GLY A 294 7.10 3.12 -27.81
N ALA A 295 7.93 4.07 -27.44
CA ALA A 295 8.05 4.51 -26.05
C ALA A 295 6.75 5.12 -25.52
N GLN A 296 6.44 4.85 -24.28
CA GLN A 296 5.30 5.42 -23.53
C GLN A 296 5.79 6.17 -22.31
N SER A 297 4.94 6.99 -21.70
CA SER A 297 5.18 7.56 -20.38
C SER A 297 4.39 6.80 -19.31
N SER A 298 4.67 7.09 -18.04
CA SER A 298 3.84 6.70 -16.89
C SER A 298 3.99 7.74 -15.79
N LEU A 299 3.01 7.84 -14.89
CA LEU A 299 3.05 8.80 -13.79
C LEU A 299 4.30 8.65 -12.89
N PRO A 300 4.67 7.44 -12.42
CA PRO A 300 5.90 7.27 -11.64
C PRO A 300 7.17 7.67 -12.40
N LEU A 301 7.23 7.32 -13.70
CA LEU A 301 8.37 7.66 -14.55
C LEU A 301 8.44 9.16 -14.80
N PHE A 302 7.31 9.82 -15.08
CA PHE A 302 7.22 11.25 -15.25
C PHE A 302 7.66 12.01 -13.99
N ILE A 303 7.19 11.58 -12.80
CA ILE A 303 7.61 12.15 -11.52
C ILE A 303 9.13 12.04 -11.36
N TYR A 304 9.68 10.87 -11.64
CA TYR A 304 11.12 10.62 -11.55
C TYR A 304 11.91 11.53 -12.51
N GLN A 305 11.51 11.62 -13.77
CA GLN A 305 12.17 12.45 -14.78
C GLN A 305 12.11 13.93 -14.43
N GLN A 306 10.93 14.44 -14.03
CA GLN A 306 10.78 15.84 -13.64
C GLN A 306 11.57 16.18 -12.37
N TYR A 307 11.77 15.23 -11.46
CA TYR A 307 12.57 15.43 -10.26
C TYR A 307 14.07 15.28 -10.52
N ALA A 308 14.50 14.23 -11.21
CA ALA A 308 15.91 13.87 -11.41
C ALA A 308 16.59 14.72 -12.49
N ASN A 309 15.88 15.06 -13.57
CA ASN A 309 16.45 15.76 -14.73
C ASN A 309 16.21 17.26 -14.71
N SER A 310 15.58 17.78 -13.65
CA SER A 310 15.20 19.20 -13.57
C SER A 310 16.36 20.19 -13.55
N ALA A 311 17.59 19.74 -13.32
CA ALA A 311 18.76 20.59 -13.12
C ALA A 311 18.51 21.76 -12.13
N GLY A 312 17.59 21.60 -11.18
CA GLY A 312 17.19 22.60 -10.21
C GLY A 312 16.07 23.55 -10.70
N ALA A 313 15.45 23.29 -11.85
CA ALA A 313 14.37 24.12 -12.36
C ALA A 313 13.10 23.99 -11.49
N ASN A 314 12.62 25.13 -10.97
CA ASN A 314 11.42 25.16 -10.13
C ASN A 314 10.17 24.62 -10.84
N ALA A 315 10.02 24.91 -12.14
CA ALA A 315 8.89 24.46 -12.95
C ALA A 315 8.78 22.92 -13.01
N ALA A 316 9.91 22.23 -13.20
CA ALA A 316 9.96 20.78 -13.20
C ALA A 316 9.62 20.19 -11.81
N TYR A 317 10.16 20.75 -10.75
CA TYR A 317 9.80 20.31 -9.38
C TYR A 317 8.33 20.51 -9.07
N ASP A 318 7.73 21.61 -9.49
CA ASP A 318 6.32 21.89 -9.28
C ASP A 318 5.44 20.90 -10.06
N ARG A 319 5.82 20.56 -11.32
CA ARG A 319 5.17 19.49 -12.11
C ARG A 319 5.34 18.11 -11.44
N ALA A 320 6.50 17.80 -10.88
CA ALA A 320 6.71 16.55 -10.16
C ALA A 320 5.76 16.42 -8.96
N TRP A 321 5.53 17.50 -8.20
CA TRP A 321 4.58 17.49 -7.08
C TRP A 321 3.12 17.38 -7.55
N ALA A 322 2.76 18.08 -8.64
CA ALA A 322 1.43 17.95 -9.23
C ALA A 322 1.17 16.54 -9.76
N ALA A 323 2.15 15.93 -10.44
CA ALA A 323 2.05 14.55 -10.91
C ALA A 323 1.99 13.53 -9.75
N SER A 324 2.72 13.78 -8.65
CA SER A 324 2.63 12.95 -7.44
C SER A 324 1.23 13.00 -6.82
N LEU A 325 0.63 14.20 -6.76
CA LEU A 325 -0.75 14.35 -6.29
C LEU A 325 -1.75 13.67 -7.25
N THR A 326 -1.52 13.78 -8.56
CA THR A 326 -2.30 13.09 -9.59
C THR A 326 -2.19 11.56 -9.44
N LEU A 327 -1.01 11.02 -9.16
CA LEU A 327 -0.82 9.58 -8.92
C LEU A 327 -1.58 9.10 -7.67
N ILE A 328 -1.55 9.87 -6.58
CA ILE A 328 -2.34 9.56 -5.38
C ILE A 328 -3.83 9.55 -5.72
N ALA A 329 -4.32 10.58 -6.42
CA ALA A 329 -5.72 10.65 -6.84
C ALA A 329 -6.10 9.49 -7.79
N PHE A 330 -5.23 9.16 -8.73
CA PHE A 330 -5.38 8.04 -9.67
C PHE A 330 -5.57 6.70 -8.92
N VAL A 331 -4.67 6.38 -7.99
CA VAL A 331 -4.76 5.16 -7.17
C VAL A 331 -6.01 5.17 -6.30
N MET A 332 -6.38 6.32 -5.71
CA MET A 332 -7.62 6.44 -4.94
C MET A 332 -8.87 6.20 -5.81
N ILE A 333 -8.93 6.75 -7.01
CA ILE A 333 -10.04 6.55 -7.95
C ILE A 333 -10.14 5.07 -8.34
N LEU A 334 -9.03 4.44 -8.73
CA LEU A 334 -9.00 3.01 -9.04
C LEU A 334 -9.53 2.17 -7.86
N ASN A 335 -9.11 2.47 -6.64
CA ASN A 335 -9.59 1.81 -5.44
C ASN A 335 -11.09 2.01 -5.20
N LEU A 336 -11.61 3.22 -5.39
CA LEU A 336 -13.04 3.52 -5.25
C LEU A 336 -13.88 2.80 -6.30
N VAL A 337 -13.45 2.81 -7.57
CA VAL A 337 -14.12 2.11 -8.67
C VAL A 337 -14.19 0.60 -8.39
N ALA A 338 -13.07 0.00 -8.03
CA ALA A 338 -13.02 -1.43 -7.76
C ALA A 338 -13.86 -1.81 -6.52
N ARG A 339 -13.87 -1.00 -5.45
CA ARG A 339 -14.79 -1.19 -4.29
C ARG A 339 -16.26 -1.06 -4.69
N GLY A 340 -16.57 -0.12 -5.57
CA GLY A 340 -17.92 0.02 -6.13
C GLY A 340 -18.37 -1.24 -6.86
N ILE A 341 -17.52 -1.77 -7.75
CA ILE A 341 -17.78 -3.02 -8.48
C ILE A 341 -17.92 -4.21 -7.52
N ALA A 342 -17.05 -4.33 -6.53
CA ALA A 342 -17.10 -5.40 -5.54
C ALA A 342 -18.40 -5.37 -4.74
N ARG A 343 -18.85 -4.20 -4.28
CA ARG A 343 -20.12 -4.04 -3.56
C ARG A 343 -21.34 -4.37 -4.42
N TRP A 344 -21.29 -4.00 -5.69
CA TRP A 344 -22.39 -4.27 -6.62
C TRP A 344 -22.56 -5.77 -6.90
N LYS A 345 -21.45 -6.51 -6.98
CA LYS A 345 -21.44 -7.96 -7.22
C LYS A 345 -21.46 -8.82 -5.94
N ALA A 346 -21.32 -8.23 -4.76
CA ALA A 346 -21.38 -8.98 -3.51
C ALA A 346 -22.77 -9.61 -3.31
N PRO A 347 -22.86 -10.89 -2.94
CA PRO A 347 -24.13 -11.50 -2.59
C PRO A 347 -24.78 -10.70 -1.46
N LYS A 348 -26.06 -10.33 -1.64
CA LYS A 348 -26.83 -9.73 -0.55
C LYS A 348 -27.00 -10.83 0.50
N THR A 349 -26.21 -10.80 1.57
CA THR A 349 -26.48 -11.59 2.77
C THR A 349 -27.81 -11.09 3.32
N GLY A 350 -28.86 -11.87 3.09
CA GLY A 350 -30.15 -11.61 3.71
C GLY A 350 -29.97 -11.60 5.23
N ARG A 351 -30.29 -10.46 5.86
CA ARG A 351 -30.61 -10.39 7.28
C ARG A 351 -32.00 -10.96 7.49
#